data_8dd224bae8bdbab0446754d848443f86
#
_entry.id   8dd224bae8bdbab0446754d848443f86
#
_cell.length_a   1.000
_cell.length_b   1.000
_cell.length_c   1.000
_cell.angle_alpha   90.00
_cell.angle_beta   90.00
_cell.angle_gamma   90.00
#
_symmetry.space_group_name_H-M   'P 1'
#
loop_
_entity.id
_entity.type
_entity.pdbx_description
1 polymer ?
#
loop_
_entity_poly.entity_id
_entity_poly.type
_entity_poly.pdbx_seq_one_letter_code
_entity_poly.pdbx_strand_id
1 'polypeptide(L)'
;SSKGRNSYKKGQSIFLEGTLPTGLYCIKSGKVKVSKIGLDGKEQTVRFLKKGDVIGYRSLLSSERYQASAIALEDSEVCFFQKNIINPILKDDNLVRNEIIKLMSNDIKLAERKIVDLAQRSVKQRICSSLLNLIDIYGFKKDQITIDVQISRKQLSEIVGAEPET
;
A
#
# COMPACT_ATOMS: atom_id res chain seq x y z
N SER A 1 -15.52 -14.85 17.40
CA SER A 1 -14.36 -13.95 17.30
C SER A 1 -14.38 -13.28 15.94
N SER A 2 -14.69 -12.01 15.89
CA SER A 2 -14.93 -11.22 14.67
C SER A 2 -13.65 -10.66 14.00
N LYS A 3 -12.50 -10.99 14.56
CA LYS A 3 -11.17 -10.54 14.12
C LYS A 3 -10.35 -11.76 13.70
N GLY A 4 -10.15 -11.91 12.39
CA GLY A 4 -9.23 -12.91 11.83
C GLY A 4 -7.79 -12.38 11.86
N ARG A 5 -6.83 -13.24 12.23
CA ARG A 5 -5.40 -12.99 12.04
C ARG A 5 -4.94 -13.91 10.91
N ASN A 6 -4.40 -13.32 9.86
CA ASN A 6 -3.92 -14.05 8.69
C ASN A 6 -2.42 -13.79 8.53
N SER A 7 -1.67 -14.85 8.23
CA SER A 7 -0.26 -14.76 7.89
C SER A 7 -0.09 -14.88 6.38
N TYR A 8 0.75 -14.03 5.82
CA TYR A 8 1.06 -14.01 4.39
C TYR A 8 2.57 -14.15 4.21
N LYS A 9 2.97 -15.07 3.34
CA LYS A 9 4.37 -15.22 2.95
C LYS A 9 4.77 -14.14 1.95
N LYS A 10 6.06 -13.83 1.88
CA LYS A 10 6.61 -12.93 0.86
C LYS A 10 6.05 -13.27 -0.53
N GLY A 11 5.53 -12.26 -1.24
CA GLY A 11 4.93 -12.38 -2.55
C GLY A 11 3.46 -12.78 -2.58
N GLN A 12 2.86 -13.18 -1.47
CA GLN A 12 1.43 -13.50 -1.42
C GLN A 12 0.58 -12.24 -1.41
N SER A 13 -0.56 -12.31 -2.11
CA SER A 13 -1.55 -11.24 -2.16
C SER A 13 -2.48 -11.31 -0.96
N ILE A 14 -2.68 -10.17 -0.30
CA ILE A 14 -3.68 -9.98 0.77
C ILE A 14 -5.06 -9.86 0.14
N PHE A 15 -5.16 -9.10 -0.93
CA PHE A 15 -6.30 -9.04 -1.85
C PHE A 15 -5.83 -8.67 -3.25
N LEU A 16 -6.65 -8.97 -4.26
CA LEU A 16 -6.34 -8.74 -5.66
C LEU A 16 -7.23 -7.65 -6.25
N GLU A 17 -6.66 -6.84 -7.15
CA GLU A 17 -7.40 -5.92 -8.01
C GLU A 17 -8.57 -6.63 -8.70
N GLY A 18 -9.71 -5.96 -8.81
CA GLY A 18 -10.93 -6.51 -9.42
C GLY A 18 -11.77 -7.41 -8.51
N THR A 19 -11.30 -7.86 -7.34
CA THR A 19 -12.11 -8.65 -6.40
C THR A 19 -13.01 -7.77 -5.54
N LEU A 20 -14.07 -8.35 -4.98
CA LEU A 20 -15.01 -7.62 -4.11
C LEU A 20 -14.43 -7.37 -2.72
N PRO A 21 -14.63 -6.17 -2.14
CA PRO A 21 -14.16 -5.87 -0.80
C PRO A 21 -14.99 -6.61 0.25
N THR A 22 -14.35 -7.42 1.06
CA THR A 22 -14.96 -8.20 2.13
C THR A 22 -14.77 -7.57 3.52
N GLY A 23 -13.86 -6.59 3.64
CA GLY A 23 -13.58 -5.90 4.90
C GLY A 23 -12.35 -5.02 4.84
N LEU A 24 -11.85 -4.64 6.01
CA LEU A 24 -10.63 -3.89 6.22
C LEU A 24 -9.50 -4.79 6.68
N TYR A 25 -8.30 -4.40 6.32
CA TYR A 25 -7.06 -5.07 6.74
C TYR A 25 -6.16 -4.07 7.46
N CYS A 26 -5.59 -4.50 8.61
CA CYS A 26 -4.59 -3.73 9.36
C CYS A 26 -3.29 -4.51 9.42
N ILE A 27 -2.19 -3.91 8.99
CA ILE A 27 -0.87 -4.52 9.02
C ILE A 27 -0.38 -4.61 10.46
N LYS A 28 -0.28 -5.82 11.01
CA LYS A 28 0.22 -6.04 12.37
C LYS A 28 1.75 -6.13 12.42
N SER A 29 2.34 -6.77 11.42
CA SER A 29 3.79 -6.86 11.22
C SER A 29 4.11 -7.14 9.76
N GLY A 30 5.34 -6.88 9.35
CA GLY A 30 5.80 -7.03 7.98
C GLY A 30 5.62 -5.77 7.14
N LYS A 31 5.85 -5.91 5.85
CA LYS A 31 5.84 -4.83 4.85
C LYS A 31 5.00 -5.24 3.66
N VAL A 32 4.20 -4.33 3.15
CA VAL A 32 3.24 -4.59 2.07
C VAL A 32 3.35 -3.51 1.01
N LYS A 33 3.25 -3.88 -0.27
CA LYS A 33 3.06 -2.92 -1.36
C LYS A 33 1.62 -2.96 -1.87
N VAL A 34 1.14 -1.82 -2.34
CA VAL A 34 -0.09 -1.72 -3.12
C VAL A 34 0.31 -1.40 -4.55
N SER A 35 -0.19 -2.16 -5.51
CA SER A 35 0.15 -2.02 -6.92
C SER A 35 -1.07 -2.15 -7.81
N LYS A 36 -0.98 -1.55 -8.99
CA LYS A 36 -1.97 -1.63 -10.07
C LYS A 36 -1.32 -2.22 -11.31
N ILE A 37 -2.14 -2.91 -12.11
CA ILE A 37 -1.72 -3.38 -13.43
C ILE A 37 -2.12 -2.33 -14.47
N GLY A 38 -1.16 -1.86 -15.26
CA GLY A 38 -1.39 -0.94 -16.38
C GLY A 38 -2.00 -1.65 -17.58
N LEU A 39 -2.39 -0.88 -18.59
CA LEU A 39 -2.98 -1.39 -19.84
C LEU A 39 -2.05 -2.33 -20.61
N ASP A 40 -0.74 -2.13 -20.46
CA ASP A 40 0.32 -2.95 -21.07
C ASP A 40 0.68 -4.20 -20.22
N GLY A 41 -0.08 -4.48 -19.14
CA GLY A 41 0.18 -5.58 -18.22
C GLY A 41 1.32 -5.31 -17.22
N LYS A 42 1.95 -4.13 -17.26
CA LYS A 42 3.03 -3.78 -16.33
C LYS A 42 2.47 -3.40 -14.97
N GLU A 43 3.13 -3.88 -13.93
CA GLU A 43 2.78 -3.55 -12.56
C GLU A 43 3.37 -2.18 -12.17
N GLN A 44 2.56 -1.31 -11.58
CA GLN A 44 2.97 -0.03 -11.01
C GLN A 44 2.72 -0.04 -9.51
N THR A 45 3.78 0.09 -8.72
CA THR A 45 3.66 0.26 -7.27
C THR A 45 3.17 1.68 -6.97
N VAL A 46 2.03 1.77 -6.30
CA VAL A 46 1.40 3.05 -5.96
C VAL A 46 1.62 3.45 -4.51
N ARG A 47 1.81 2.48 -3.60
CA ARG A 47 2.00 2.76 -2.17
C ARG A 47 2.74 1.64 -1.45
N PHE A 48 3.50 2.01 -0.42
CA PHE A 48 4.09 1.11 0.55
C PHE A 48 3.41 1.25 1.90
N LEU A 49 3.37 0.16 2.64
CA LEU A 49 2.65 0.03 3.90
C LEU A 49 3.50 -0.68 4.93
N LYS A 50 3.38 -0.25 6.17
CA LYS A 50 4.08 -0.78 7.33
C LYS A 50 3.12 -1.16 8.45
N LYS A 51 3.66 -1.66 9.54
CA LYS A 51 2.90 -1.93 10.76
C LYS A 51 2.08 -0.71 11.19
N GLY A 52 0.80 -0.94 11.46
CA GLY A 52 -0.18 0.06 11.87
C GLY A 52 -1.02 0.60 10.71
N ASP A 53 -0.58 0.44 9.46
CA ASP A 53 -1.34 0.92 8.32
C ASP A 53 -2.60 0.07 8.07
N VAL A 54 -3.65 0.76 7.60
CA VAL A 54 -4.95 0.16 7.26
C VAL A 54 -5.16 0.24 5.74
N ILE A 55 -5.71 -0.82 5.16
CA ILE A 55 -6.01 -0.92 3.73
C ILE A 55 -7.37 -1.54 3.47
N GLY A 56 -7.88 -1.36 2.25
CA GLY A 56 -9.18 -1.87 1.82
C GLY A 56 -10.34 -0.90 2.07
N TYR A 57 -10.14 0.16 2.84
CA TYR A 57 -11.19 1.14 3.19
C TYR A 57 -11.77 1.88 1.96
N ARG A 58 -10.97 2.20 0.95
CA ARG A 58 -11.43 2.92 -0.24
C ARG A 58 -12.54 2.16 -0.96
N SER A 59 -12.26 0.94 -1.37
CA SER A 59 -13.23 0.08 -2.05
C SER A 59 -14.41 -0.32 -1.17
N LEU A 60 -14.18 -0.46 0.15
CA LEU A 60 -15.25 -0.73 1.10
C LEU A 60 -16.25 0.44 1.17
N LEU A 61 -15.76 1.68 1.21
CA LEU A 61 -16.59 2.90 1.31
C LEU A 61 -17.27 3.25 -0.02
N SER A 62 -16.56 3.11 -1.15
CA SER A 62 -17.14 3.35 -2.48
C SER A 62 -18.05 2.22 -2.95
N SER A 63 -18.07 1.08 -2.26
CA SER A 63 -18.78 -0.15 -2.69
C SER A 63 -18.33 -0.66 -4.06
N GLU A 64 -17.11 -0.33 -4.46
CA GLU A 64 -16.48 -0.78 -5.71
C GLU A 64 -15.54 -1.96 -5.46
N ARG A 65 -15.17 -2.64 -6.55
CA ARG A 65 -14.11 -3.66 -6.52
C ARG A 65 -12.77 -3.03 -6.15
N TYR A 66 -11.84 -3.82 -5.58
CA TYR A 66 -10.49 -3.32 -5.32
C TYR A 66 -9.86 -2.78 -6.61
N GLN A 67 -9.40 -1.55 -6.55
CA GLN A 67 -8.77 -0.83 -7.67
C GLN A 67 -7.24 -1.04 -7.72
N ALA A 68 -6.72 -1.90 -6.87
CA ALA A 68 -5.31 -2.27 -6.78
C ALA A 68 -5.17 -3.58 -6.00
N SER A 69 -4.03 -4.25 -6.14
CA SER A 69 -3.65 -5.42 -5.33
C SER A 69 -2.80 -5.01 -4.14
N ALA A 70 -2.90 -5.73 -3.02
CA ALA A 70 -1.99 -5.60 -1.88
C ALA A 70 -1.16 -6.87 -1.74
N ILE A 71 0.18 -6.74 -1.75
CA ILE A 71 1.12 -7.86 -1.82
C ILE A 71 2.16 -7.74 -0.71
N ALA A 72 2.40 -8.82 0.01
CA ALA A 72 3.42 -8.88 1.06
C ALA A 72 4.84 -8.84 0.48
N LEU A 73 5.68 -7.91 0.95
CA LEU A 73 7.09 -7.80 0.56
C LEU A 73 8.00 -8.71 1.39
N GLU A 74 7.53 -9.11 2.55
CA GLU A 74 8.15 -10.07 3.47
C GLU A 74 7.06 -10.83 4.22
N ASP A 75 7.40 -11.84 5.02
CA ASP A 75 6.43 -12.54 5.86
C ASP A 75 5.69 -11.55 6.75
N SER A 76 4.38 -11.47 6.62
CA SER A 76 3.55 -10.44 7.20
C SER A 76 2.35 -11.01 7.94
N GLU A 77 1.99 -10.40 9.08
CA GLU A 77 0.73 -10.68 9.78
C GLU A 77 -0.24 -9.52 9.57
N VAL A 78 -1.47 -9.86 9.21
CA VAL A 78 -2.53 -8.90 8.91
C VAL A 78 -3.78 -9.25 9.69
N CYS A 79 -4.35 -8.28 10.38
CA CYS A 79 -5.65 -8.39 11.02
C CYS A 79 -6.73 -8.06 9.99
N PHE A 80 -7.76 -8.89 9.92
CA PHE A 80 -8.91 -8.70 9.05
C PHE A 80 -10.16 -8.39 9.85
N PHE A 81 -10.89 -7.36 9.44
CA PHE A 81 -12.16 -6.93 10.00
C PHE A 81 -13.23 -7.04 8.93
N GLN A 82 -14.19 -7.92 9.13
CA GLN A 82 -15.28 -8.14 8.17
C GLN A 82 -16.13 -6.89 7.95
N LYS A 83 -16.67 -6.75 6.75
CA LYS A 83 -17.52 -5.62 6.33
C LYS A 83 -18.72 -5.40 7.26
N ASN A 84 -19.38 -6.47 7.70
CA ASN A 84 -20.54 -6.42 8.58
C ASN A 84 -20.23 -5.86 9.97
N ILE A 85 -18.98 -5.93 10.41
CA ILE A 85 -18.50 -5.40 11.70
C ILE A 85 -18.06 -3.95 11.56
N ILE A 86 -17.30 -3.67 10.51
CA ILE A 86 -16.71 -2.33 10.35
C ILE A 86 -17.73 -1.28 9.89
N ASN A 87 -18.72 -1.67 9.08
CA ASN A 87 -19.71 -0.73 8.57
C ASN A 87 -20.56 -0.05 9.66
N PRO A 88 -21.08 -0.73 10.69
CA PRO A 88 -21.72 -0.07 11.80
C PRO A 88 -20.78 0.89 12.53
N ILE A 89 -19.53 0.50 12.77
CA ILE A 89 -18.54 1.35 13.43
C ILE A 89 -18.28 2.62 12.62
N LEU A 90 -18.10 2.50 11.30
CA LEU A 90 -17.93 3.66 10.41
C LEU A 90 -19.15 4.57 10.36
N LYS A 91 -20.35 4.01 10.57
CA LYS A 91 -21.59 4.77 10.59
C LYS A 91 -21.79 5.54 11.89
N ASP A 92 -21.49 4.91 13.01
CA ASP A 92 -21.89 5.38 14.33
C ASP A 92 -20.74 6.07 15.10
N ASP A 93 -19.47 5.74 14.79
CA ASP A 93 -18.29 6.30 15.44
C ASP A 93 -17.64 7.40 14.59
N ASN A 94 -17.83 8.65 15.03
CA ASN A 94 -17.25 9.83 14.39
C ASN A 94 -15.71 9.85 14.42
N LEU A 95 -15.09 9.31 15.47
CA LEU A 95 -13.62 9.29 15.58
C LEU A 95 -13.01 8.37 14.53
N VAL A 96 -13.55 7.15 14.41
CA VAL A 96 -13.09 6.19 13.39
C VAL A 96 -13.33 6.75 12.00
N ARG A 97 -14.48 7.35 11.74
CA ARG A 97 -14.79 7.97 10.44
C ARG A 97 -13.82 9.10 10.12
N ASN A 98 -13.51 9.98 11.06
CA ASN A 98 -12.55 11.06 10.86
C ASN A 98 -11.14 10.56 10.57
N GLU A 99 -10.70 9.47 11.23
CA GLU A 99 -9.40 8.85 10.91
C GLU A 99 -9.36 8.29 9.48
N ILE A 100 -10.43 7.66 9.02
CA ILE A 100 -10.52 7.19 7.62
C ILE A 100 -10.47 8.38 6.64
N ILE A 101 -11.15 9.50 6.93
CA ILE A 101 -11.08 10.71 6.10
C ILE A 101 -9.66 11.26 6.04
N LYS A 102 -8.94 11.29 7.16
CA LYS A 102 -7.52 11.69 7.18
C LYS A 102 -6.64 10.77 6.33
N LEU A 103 -6.86 9.46 6.42
CA LEU A 103 -6.15 8.49 5.58
C LEU A 103 -6.41 8.75 4.09
N MET A 104 -7.68 8.98 3.70
CA MET A 104 -8.05 9.29 2.31
C MET A 104 -7.42 10.62 1.83
N SER A 105 -7.44 11.65 2.66
CA SER A 105 -6.80 12.94 2.35
C SER A 105 -5.30 12.80 2.14
N ASN A 106 -4.64 11.99 2.98
CA ASN A 106 -3.21 11.71 2.82
C ASN A 106 -2.93 10.88 1.55
N ASP A 107 -3.78 9.92 1.21
CA ASP A 107 -3.66 9.14 -0.03
C ASP A 107 -3.74 10.05 -1.27
N ILE A 108 -4.66 11.02 -1.29
CA ILE A 108 -4.80 12.00 -2.38
C ILE A 108 -3.52 12.82 -2.50
N LYS A 109 -3.04 13.39 -1.40
CA LYS A 109 -1.78 14.16 -1.36
C LYS A 109 -0.58 13.37 -1.91
N LEU A 110 -0.47 12.09 -1.56
CA LEU A 110 0.61 11.25 -2.07
C LEU A 110 0.45 10.95 -3.57
N ALA A 111 -0.78 10.75 -4.04
CA ALA A 111 -1.08 10.53 -5.45
C ALA A 111 -0.77 11.78 -6.29
N GLU A 112 -1.14 12.98 -5.82
CA GLU A 112 -0.80 14.25 -6.48
C GLU A 112 0.71 14.46 -6.60
N ARG A 113 1.46 14.22 -5.52
CA ARG A 113 2.93 14.25 -5.56
C ARG A 113 3.49 13.30 -6.61
N LYS A 114 2.96 12.07 -6.67
CA LYS A 114 3.40 11.08 -7.65
C LYS A 114 3.12 11.51 -9.08
N ILE A 115 1.98 12.16 -9.34
CA ILE A 115 1.64 12.72 -10.65
C ILE A 115 2.67 13.78 -11.06
N VAL A 116 2.99 14.72 -10.17
CA VAL A 116 3.99 15.76 -10.43
C VAL A 116 5.38 15.14 -10.66
N ASP A 117 5.77 14.16 -9.85
CA ASP A 117 7.04 13.46 -10.01
C ASP A 117 7.15 12.75 -11.37
N LEU A 118 6.08 12.09 -11.82
CA LEU A 118 6.05 11.43 -13.12
C LEU A 118 6.08 12.42 -14.29
N ALA A 119 5.44 13.56 -14.14
CA ALA A 119 5.36 14.60 -15.20
C ALA A 119 6.62 15.45 -15.32
N GLN A 120 7.32 15.74 -14.22
CA GLN A 120 8.35 16.76 -14.19
C GLN A 120 9.75 16.26 -13.84
N ARG A 121 9.90 15.05 -13.26
CA ARG A 121 11.19 14.53 -12.83
C ARG A 121 11.77 13.53 -13.80
N SER A 122 13.08 13.61 -14.02
CA SER A 122 13.82 12.57 -14.73
C SER A 122 13.79 11.23 -13.97
N VAL A 123 14.07 10.11 -14.66
CA VAL A 123 14.13 8.78 -14.05
C VAL A 123 15.09 8.77 -12.84
N LYS A 124 16.27 9.39 -12.98
CA LYS A 124 17.26 9.50 -11.88
C LYS A 124 16.68 10.21 -10.66
N GLN A 125 15.99 11.33 -10.86
CA GLN A 125 15.34 12.07 -9.77
C GLN A 125 14.21 11.26 -9.13
N ARG A 126 13.42 10.51 -9.91
CA ARG A 126 12.37 9.64 -9.41
C ARG A 126 12.93 8.48 -8.59
N ILE A 127 14.07 7.91 -8.98
CA ILE A 127 14.79 6.90 -8.19
C ILE A 127 15.17 7.49 -6.82
N CYS A 128 15.85 8.64 -6.80
CA CYS A 128 16.24 9.30 -5.54
C CYS A 128 15.03 9.59 -4.65
N SER A 129 13.96 10.17 -5.20
CA SER A 129 12.72 10.44 -4.44
C SER A 129 12.09 9.17 -3.90
N SER A 130 12.11 8.08 -4.66
CA SER A 130 11.56 6.80 -4.23
C SER A 130 12.38 6.17 -3.12
N LEU A 131 13.71 6.26 -3.17
CA LEU A 131 14.59 5.79 -2.10
C LEU A 131 14.39 6.59 -0.81
N LEU A 132 14.29 7.93 -0.91
CA LEU A 132 13.98 8.79 0.25
C LEU A 132 12.62 8.42 0.86
N ASN A 133 11.61 8.20 0.04
CA ASN A 133 10.29 7.77 0.52
C ASN A 133 10.35 6.40 1.23
N LEU A 134 11.16 5.46 0.76
CA LEU A 134 11.36 4.17 1.42
C LEU A 134 12.06 4.33 2.78
N ILE A 135 13.01 5.26 2.88
CA ILE A 135 13.66 5.62 4.16
C ILE A 135 12.63 6.21 5.13
N ASP A 136 11.77 7.11 4.68
CA ASP A 136 10.72 7.74 5.51
C ASP A 136 9.71 6.71 6.03
N ILE A 137 9.39 5.69 5.22
CA ILE A 137 8.42 4.65 5.58
C ILE A 137 9.05 3.60 6.50
N TYR A 138 10.21 3.07 6.15
CA TYR A 138 10.78 1.88 6.78
C TYR A 138 12.00 2.15 7.64
N GLY A 139 12.65 3.32 7.46
CA GLY A 139 13.91 3.64 8.14
C GLY A 139 15.09 2.82 7.65
N PHE A 140 16.12 2.78 8.47
CA PHE A 140 17.33 2.00 8.23
C PHE A 140 17.38 0.76 9.14
N LYS A 141 18.09 -0.26 8.71
CA LYS A 141 18.47 -1.39 9.54
C LYS A 141 19.40 -0.94 10.67
N LYS A 142 19.78 -1.89 11.54
CA LYS A 142 20.70 -1.63 12.67
C LYS A 142 22.06 -1.07 12.24
N ASP A 143 22.48 -1.34 10.99
CA ASP A 143 23.72 -0.81 10.40
C ASP A 143 23.66 0.69 10.04
N GLN A 144 22.45 1.30 10.13
CA GLN A 144 22.15 2.70 9.80
C GLN A 144 22.53 3.13 8.37
N ILE A 145 22.76 2.19 7.48
CA ILE A 145 23.16 2.41 6.08
C ILE A 145 22.17 1.75 5.12
N THR A 146 21.72 0.52 5.46
CA THR A 146 20.80 -0.24 4.62
C THR A 146 19.37 0.12 4.93
N ILE A 147 18.58 0.53 3.92
CA ILE A 147 17.13 0.76 4.07
C ILE A 147 16.47 -0.55 4.52
N ASP A 148 15.60 -0.48 5.53
CA ASP A 148 14.97 -1.68 6.08
C ASP A 148 13.82 -2.20 5.19
N VAL A 149 14.13 -2.44 3.92
CA VAL A 149 13.25 -3.14 2.97
C VAL A 149 14.07 -3.80 1.88
N GLN A 150 13.65 -4.99 1.43
CA GLN A 150 14.23 -5.64 0.26
C GLN A 150 13.33 -5.43 -0.94
N ILE A 151 13.84 -4.74 -1.95
CA ILE A 151 13.20 -4.56 -3.25
C ILE A 151 14.16 -4.98 -4.37
N SER A 152 13.62 -5.66 -5.39
CA SER A 152 14.38 -6.02 -6.59
C SER A 152 14.48 -4.81 -7.54
N ARG A 153 15.38 -4.90 -8.54
CA ARG A 153 15.47 -3.91 -9.62
C ARG A 153 14.13 -3.78 -10.36
N LYS A 154 13.44 -4.89 -10.61
CA LYS A 154 12.10 -4.88 -11.21
C LYS A 154 11.11 -4.10 -10.33
N GLN A 155 11.07 -4.36 -9.03
CA GLN A 155 10.19 -3.62 -8.13
C GLN A 155 10.57 -2.12 -8.08
N LEU A 156 11.85 -1.77 -8.16
CA LEU A 156 12.27 -0.36 -8.24
C LEU A 156 11.76 0.27 -9.53
N SER A 157 11.84 -0.41 -10.68
CA SER A 157 11.27 0.09 -11.93
C SER A 157 9.74 0.28 -11.86
N GLU A 158 9.03 -0.63 -11.21
CA GLU A 158 7.59 -0.53 -10.92
C GLU A 158 7.26 0.67 -10.02
N ILE A 159 8.17 1.09 -9.14
CA ILE A 159 8.00 2.26 -8.27
C ILE A 159 8.19 3.55 -9.06
N VAL A 160 9.24 3.62 -9.88
CA VAL A 160 9.60 4.86 -10.58
C VAL A 160 8.88 5.04 -11.92
N GLY A 161 8.19 4.01 -12.41
CA GLY A 161 7.53 4.03 -13.71
C GLY A 161 8.52 4.16 -14.86
N ALA A 162 9.55 3.27 -14.89
CA ALA A 162 10.56 3.21 -15.93
C ALA A 162 10.90 1.76 -16.27
N GLU A 163 11.48 1.51 -17.43
CA GLU A 163 11.96 0.18 -17.76
C GLU A 163 13.19 -0.19 -16.91
N PRO A 164 13.37 -1.48 -16.56
CA PRO A 164 14.48 -1.93 -15.73
C PRO A 164 15.88 -1.69 -16.34
N GLU A 165 15.95 -1.51 -17.66
CA GLU A 165 17.18 -1.33 -18.43
C GLU A 165 17.59 0.15 -18.58
N THR A 166 16.77 1.06 -18.09
CA THR A 166 17.05 2.50 -18.07
C THR A 166 17.75 2.88 -16.78
#